data_8caab98d6dcddce549f3a7a8a57f34f4
#
_entry.id   8caab98d6dcddce549f3a7a8a57f34f4
#
_cell.length_a   1.000
_cell.length_b   1.000
_cell.length_c   1.000
_cell.angle_alpha   90.00
_cell.angle_beta   90.00
_cell.angle_gamma   90.00
#
_symmetry.space_group_name_H-M   'P 1'
#
loop_
_entity.id
_entity.type
_entity.pdbx_description
1 polymer ?
#
loop_
_entity_poly.entity_id
_entity_poly.type
_entity_poly.pdbx_seq_one_letter_code
_entity_poly.pdbx_strand_id
1 'polypeptide(L)'
;MLGACWGAITGAVIGGVAGGLESMSQGGSFLDGFEDGAFSGAVGGAIGGAAFSGLGVAGSTLGKGISCASKLGKAIKGTAAVSKVLSLGMAGFDMISLADMAIDNKNNPIADLNKKLHSSKAYNIFQTSVSALAVFTGGMTTTMKCFVAGTLVLKIDGLKKIEDIEVGDRVLAAD
;
A
#
# COMPACT_ATOMS: atom_id res chain seq x y z
N MET A 1 -4.09 16.22 -1.30
CA MET A 1 -4.84 16.30 -2.57
C MET A 1 -4.35 15.29 -3.64
N LEU A 2 -3.05 15.10 -3.83
CA LEU A 2 -2.55 14.16 -4.85
C LEU A 2 -3.10 12.72 -4.72
N GLY A 3 -3.18 12.18 -3.51
CA GLY A 3 -3.69 10.82 -3.28
C GLY A 3 -5.14 10.62 -3.70
N ALA A 4 -6.00 11.63 -3.48
CA ALA A 4 -7.39 11.58 -3.94
C ALA A 4 -7.49 11.60 -5.47
N CYS A 5 -6.67 12.43 -6.14
CA CYS A 5 -6.64 12.50 -7.60
C CYS A 5 -6.15 11.19 -8.22
N TRP A 6 -5.05 10.63 -7.73
CA TRP A 6 -4.55 9.34 -8.19
C TRP A 6 -5.53 8.21 -7.89
N GLY A 7 -6.14 8.21 -6.69
CA GLY A 7 -7.17 7.25 -6.33
C GLY A 7 -8.39 7.34 -7.26
N ALA A 8 -8.85 8.55 -7.59
CA ALA A 8 -9.95 8.75 -8.52
C ALA A 8 -9.65 8.22 -9.92
N ILE A 9 -8.46 8.54 -10.46
CA ILE A 9 -8.05 8.09 -11.80
C ILE A 9 -7.94 6.56 -11.86
N THR A 10 -7.22 5.96 -10.90
CA THR A 10 -7.06 4.50 -10.87
C THR A 10 -8.38 3.79 -10.60
N GLY A 11 -9.20 4.33 -9.69
CA GLY A 11 -10.54 3.82 -9.39
C GLY A 11 -11.47 3.89 -10.60
N ALA A 12 -11.45 5.00 -11.35
CA ALA A 12 -12.25 5.14 -12.59
C ALA A 12 -11.87 4.09 -13.64
N VAL A 13 -10.57 3.89 -13.87
CA VAL A 13 -10.11 2.92 -14.87
C VAL A 13 -10.48 1.50 -14.47
N ILE A 14 -10.15 1.11 -13.24
CA ILE A 14 -10.43 -0.26 -12.75
C ILE A 14 -11.93 -0.49 -12.64
N GLY A 15 -12.67 0.45 -12.04
CA GLY A 15 -14.12 0.37 -11.90
C GLY A 15 -14.84 0.34 -13.25
N GLY A 16 -14.41 1.18 -14.21
CA GLY A 16 -14.96 1.19 -15.55
C GLY A 16 -14.77 -0.13 -16.28
N VAL A 17 -13.55 -0.66 -16.28
CA VAL A 17 -13.27 -1.96 -16.92
C VAL A 17 -14.07 -3.07 -16.26
N ALA A 18 -14.10 -3.14 -14.93
CA ALA A 18 -14.86 -4.15 -14.19
C ALA A 18 -16.36 -4.03 -14.47
N GLY A 19 -16.94 -2.82 -14.40
CA GLY A 19 -18.34 -2.58 -14.68
C GLY A 19 -18.72 -2.90 -16.12
N GLY A 20 -17.87 -2.54 -17.08
CA GLY A 20 -18.08 -2.87 -18.50
C GLY A 20 -18.12 -4.37 -18.76
N LEU A 21 -17.17 -5.13 -18.16
CA LEU A 21 -17.12 -6.59 -18.27
C LEU A 21 -18.30 -7.25 -17.57
N GLU A 22 -18.71 -6.74 -16.41
CA GLU A 22 -19.88 -7.25 -15.69
C GLU A 22 -21.16 -7.03 -16.48
N SER A 23 -21.36 -5.83 -17.07
CA SER A 23 -22.50 -5.53 -17.93
C SER A 23 -22.57 -6.47 -19.14
N MET A 24 -21.42 -6.71 -19.81
CA MET A 24 -21.34 -7.67 -20.92
C MET A 24 -21.73 -9.08 -20.50
N SER A 25 -21.27 -9.53 -19.32
CA SER A 25 -21.59 -10.87 -18.81
C SER A 25 -23.10 -11.07 -18.53
N GLN A 26 -23.80 -9.96 -18.30
CA GLN A 26 -25.27 -9.93 -18.10
C GLN A 26 -26.04 -9.63 -19.37
N GLY A 27 -25.37 -9.55 -20.54
CA GLY A 27 -25.97 -9.28 -21.83
C GLY A 27 -26.21 -7.80 -22.14
N GLY A 28 -25.61 -6.91 -21.34
CA GLY A 28 -25.66 -5.44 -21.53
C GLY A 28 -24.52 -4.93 -22.40
N SER A 29 -24.45 -3.59 -22.53
CA SER A 29 -23.38 -2.90 -23.26
C SER A 29 -22.16 -2.69 -22.37
N PHE A 30 -20.97 -2.90 -22.94
CA PHE A 30 -19.72 -2.58 -22.25
C PHE A 30 -19.65 -1.10 -21.86
N LEU A 31 -20.06 -0.21 -22.75
CA LEU A 31 -19.97 1.24 -22.52
C LEU A 31 -20.86 1.70 -21.36
N ASP A 32 -22.09 1.16 -21.24
CA ASP A 32 -23.00 1.53 -20.17
C ASP A 32 -22.43 1.07 -18.80
N GLY A 33 -21.94 -0.18 -18.74
CA GLY A 33 -21.31 -0.69 -17.53
C GLY A 33 -19.97 -0.01 -17.22
N PHE A 34 -19.21 0.41 -18.25
CA PHE A 34 -17.98 1.16 -18.07
C PHE A 34 -18.25 2.54 -17.47
N GLU A 35 -19.27 3.27 -17.94
CA GLU A 35 -19.61 4.59 -17.44
C GLU A 35 -19.99 4.54 -15.95
N ASP A 36 -20.90 3.65 -15.58
CA ASP A 36 -21.34 3.46 -14.19
C ASP A 36 -20.20 3.01 -13.29
N GLY A 37 -19.41 2.04 -13.75
CA GLY A 37 -18.24 1.52 -13.05
C GLY A 37 -17.13 2.54 -12.89
N ALA A 38 -16.87 3.37 -13.92
CA ALA A 38 -15.88 4.43 -13.87
C ALA A 38 -16.27 5.51 -12.88
N PHE A 39 -17.53 5.93 -12.88
CA PHE A 39 -18.01 6.93 -11.93
C PHE A 39 -17.95 6.45 -10.48
N SER A 40 -18.47 5.27 -10.19
CA SER A 40 -18.44 4.70 -8.84
C SER A 40 -17.02 4.42 -8.37
N GLY A 41 -16.17 3.91 -9.26
CA GLY A 41 -14.75 3.68 -9.03
C GLY A 41 -13.97 4.98 -8.77
N ALA A 42 -14.27 6.06 -9.53
CA ALA A 42 -13.66 7.36 -9.31
C ALA A 42 -13.99 7.95 -7.93
N VAL A 43 -15.27 7.88 -7.53
CA VAL A 43 -15.71 8.37 -6.22
C VAL A 43 -15.10 7.54 -5.09
N GLY A 44 -15.19 6.21 -5.17
CA GLY A 44 -14.60 5.30 -4.18
C GLY A 44 -13.08 5.44 -4.11
N GLY A 45 -12.42 5.55 -5.24
CA GLY A 45 -10.98 5.76 -5.37
C GLY A 45 -10.52 7.11 -4.82
N ALA A 46 -11.31 8.19 -5.05
CA ALA A 46 -11.00 9.51 -4.47
C ALA A 46 -11.07 9.50 -2.94
N ILE A 47 -12.12 8.92 -2.38
CA ILE A 47 -12.31 8.81 -0.93
C ILE A 47 -11.23 7.91 -0.33
N GLY A 48 -11.02 6.73 -0.89
CA GLY A 48 -9.98 5.79 -0.46
C GLY A 48 -8.58 6.39 -0.59
N GLY A 49 -8.26 7.01 -1.73
CA GLY A 49 -6.99 7.66 -1.97
C GLY A 49 -6.72 8.83 -1.02
N ALA A 50 -7.74 9.61 -0.65
CA ALA A 50 -7.61 10.65 0.37
C ALA A 50 -7.34 10.05 1.76
N ALA A 51 -8.11 9.03 2.15
CA ALA A 51 -7.95 8.37 3.45
C ALA A 51 -6.57 7.69 3.56
N PHE A 52 -6.16 6.92 2.56
CA PHE A 52 -4.86 6.25 2.55
C PHE A 52 -3.69 7.23 2.48
N SER A 53 -3.81 8.33 1.71
CA SER A 53 -2.77 9.37 1.71
C SER A 53 -2.64 10.04 3.08
N GLY A 54 -3.74 10.28 3.78
CA GLY A 54 -3.77 10.78 5.16
C GLY A 54 -3.03 9.83 6.13
N LEU A 55 -3.31 8.54 6.03
CA LEU A 55 -2.61 7.51 6.83
C LEU A 55 -1.10 7.47 6.52
N GLY A 56 -0.72 7.58 5.25
CA GLY A 56 0.69 7.64 4.84
C GLY A 56 1.41 8.87 5.40
N VAL A 57 0.77 10.04 5.37
CA VAL A 57 1.30 11.28 5.96
C VAL A 57 1.41 11.17 7.48
N ALA A 58 0.39 10.64 8.16
CA ALA A 58 0.45 10.39 9.60
C ALA A 58 1.57 9.42 9.97
N GLY A 59 1.73 8.32 9.21
CA GLY A 59 2.85 7.40 9.35
C GLY A 59 4.20 8.11 9.18
N SER A 60 4.35 8.93 8.13
CA SER A 60 5.59 9.64 7.84
C SER A 60 5.96 10.66 8.94
N THR A 61 4.99 11.33 9.54
CA THR A 61 5.26 12.26 10.65
C THR A 61 5.74 11.54 11.91
N LEU A 62 5.13 10.40 12.22
CA LEU A 62 5.54 9.57 13.35
C LEU A 62 6.90 8.88 13.12
N GLY A 63 7.19 8.50 11.87
CA GLY A 63 8.45 7.87 11.49
C GLY A 63 9.68 8.73 11.73
N LYS A 64 9.56 10.06 11.63
CA LYS A 64 10.67 11.03 11.81
C LYS A 64 11.38 10.92 13.17
N GLY A 65 10.65 10.50 14.22
CA GLY A 65 11.20 10.33 15.55
C GLY A 65 11.79 8.95 15.84
N ILE A 66 11.70 8.01 14.88
CA ILE A 66 12.06 6.60 15.11
C ILE A 66 13.36 6.26 14.39
N SER A 67 14.32 5.69 15.14
CA SER A 67 15.54 5.15 14.57
C SER A 67 15.29 3.75 14.00
N CYS A 68 15.81 3.49 12.80
CA CYS A 68 15.75 2.17 12.17
C CYS A 68 16.44 1.07 12.98
N ALA A 69 17.48 1.43 13.73
CA ALA A 69 18.26 0.49 14.53
C ALA A 69 17.54 0.09 15.83
N SER A 70 16.57 0.89 16.29
CA SER A 70 15.81 0.61 17.51
C SER A 70 14.96 -0.65 17.35
N LYS A 71 14.64 -1.31 18.49
CA LYS A 71 13.74 -2.48 18.49
C LYS A 71 12.39 -2.15 17.84
N LEU A 72 11.87 -0.95 18.11
CA LEU A 72 10.63 -0.45 17.52
C LEU A 72 10.77 -0.24 16.01
N GLY A 73 11.86 0.39 15.55
CA GLY A 73 12.12 0.58 14.12
C GLY A 73 12.22 -0.74 13.35
N LYS A 74 12.90 -1.74 13.92
CA LYS A 74 12.97 -3.10 13.35
C LYS A 74 11.59 -3.78 13.30
N ALA A 75 10.78 -3.65 14.35
CA ALA A 75 9.42 -4.18 14.37
C ALA A 75 8.54 -3.53 13.30
N ILE A 76 8.58 -2.20 13.17
CA ILE A 76 7.81 -1.47 12.15
C ILE A 76 8.24 -1.88 10.73
N LYS A 77 9.54 -2.02 10.47
CA LYS A 77 10.03 -2.53 9.17
C LYS A 77 9.53 -3.95 8.87
N GLY A 78 9.55 -4.83 9.86
CA GLY A 78 9.01 -6.18 9.73
C GLY A 78 7.52 -6.17 9.41
N THR A 79 6.74 -5.39 10.16
CA THR A 79 5.30 -5.22 9.93
C THR A 79 5.01 -4.62 8.55
N ALA A 80 5.77 -3.60 8.13
CA ALA A 80 5.64 -3.00 6.81
C ALA A 80 5.93 -4.00 5.68
N ALA A 81 6.96 -4.83 5.82
CA ALA A 81 7.28 -5.86 4.84
C ALA A 81 6.17 -6.91 4.73
N VAL A 82 5.71 -7.44 5.86
CA VAL A 82 4.64 -8.46 5.90
C VAL A 82 3.33 -7.90 5.35
N SER A 83 2.89 -6.74 5.80
CA SER A 83 1.64 -6.12 5.33
C SER A 83 1.69 -5.77 3.84
N LYS A 84 2.86 -5.33 3.34
CA LYS A 84 3.05 -5.07 1.91
C LYS A 84 2.96 -6.35 1.07
N VAL A 85 3.61 -7.43 1.48
CA VAL A 85 3.54 -8.71 0.76
C VAL A 85 2.11 -9.24 0.75
N LEU A 86 1.44 -9.16 1.91
CA LEU A 86 0.06 -9.64 2.04
C LEU A 86 -0.92 -8.81 1.20
N SER A 87 -0.79 -7.47 1.20
CA SER A 87 -1.64 -6.60 0.37
C SER A 87 -1.41 -6.81 -1.13
N LEU A 88 -0.17 -7.01 -1.55
CA LEU A 88 0.14 -7.34 -2.95
C LEU A 88 -0.39 -8.72 -3.36
N GLY A 89 -0.33 -9.70 -2.46
CA GLY A 89 -0.92 -11.03 -2.69
C GLY A 89 -2.43 -10.95 -2.88
N MET A 90 -3.14 -10.23 -2.03
CA MET A 90 -4.60 -10.02 -2.15
C MET A 90 -4.94 -9.27 -3.45
N ALA A 91 -4.20 -8.21 -3.79
CA ALA A 91 -4.39 -7.49 -5.05
C ALA A 91 -4.14 -8.39 -6.28
N GLY A 92 -3.19 -9.33 -6.19
CA GLY A 92 -2.94 -10.32 -7.24
C GLY A 92 -4.14 -11.23 -7.47
N PHE A 93 -4.81 -11.69 -6.42
CA PHE A 93 -6.05 -12.47 -6.52
C PHE A 93 -7.19 -11.67 -7.18
N ASP A 94 -7.32 -10.38 -6.84
CA ASP A 94 -8.31 -9.50 -7.44
C ASP A 94 -8.06 -9.30 -8.94
N MET A 95 -6.80 -9.12 -9.33
CA MET A 95 -6.40 -9.00 -10.75
C MET A 95 -6.67 -10.29 -11.54
N ILE A 96 -6.43 -11.46 -10.96
CA ILE A 96 -6.75 -12.75 -11.60
C ILE A 96 -8.26 -12.86 -11.82
N SER A 97 -9.08 -12.44 -10.87
CA SER A 97 -10.54 -12.46 -11.01
C SER A 97 -11.03 -11.51 -12.09
N LEU A 98 -10.44 -10.32 -12.21
CA LEU A 98 -10.75 -9.39 -13.30
C LEU A 98 -10.36 -9.96 -14.67
N ALA A 99 -9.18 -10.57 -14.77
CA ALA A 99 -8.74 -11.21 -16.00
C ALA A 99 -9.66 -12.37 -16.41
N ASP A 100 -10.14 -13.15 -15.43
CA ASP A 100 -11.06 -14.25 -15.66
C ASP A 100 -12.43 -13.80 -16.18
N MET A 101 -12.94 -12.68 -15.64
CA MET A 101 -14.15 -12.02 -16.17
C MET A 101 -13.97 -11.57 -17.63
N ALA A 102 -12.77 -11.08 -17.99
CA ALA A 102 -12.47 -10.63 -19.34
C ALA A 102 -12.41 -11.78 -20.36
N ILE A 103 -12.07 -12.99 -19.91
CA ILE A 103 -11.88 -14.17 -20.79
C ILE A 103 -13.15 -15.08 -20.81
N ASP A 104 -14.17 -14.73 -20.03
CA ASP A 104 -15.43 -15.51 -19.83
C ASP A 104 -15.13 -17.00 -19.46
N ASN A 105 -14.13 -17.21 -18.64
CA ASN A 105 -13.76 -18.56 -18.20
C ASN A 105 -14.59 -19.00 -16.98
N LYS A 106 -15.77 -19.57 -17.23
CA LYS A 106 -16.76 -19.95 -16.18
C LYS A 106 -16.28 -21.02 -15.20
N ASN A 107 -15.10 -21.62 -15.39
CA ASN A 107 -14.61 -22.74 -14.58
C ASN A 107 -13.30 -22.44 -13.84
N ASN A 108 -12.99 -21.20 -13.51
CA ASN A 108 -11.78 -20.88 -12.77
C ASN A 108 -12.02 -20.96 -11.26
N PRO A 109 -11.46 -21.97 -10.56
CA PRO A 109 -11.66 -22.14 -9.13
C PRO A 109 -11.07 -20.99 -8.30
N ILE A 110 -10.11 -20.23 -8.84
CA ILE A 110 -9.50 -19.06 -8.17
C ILE A 110 -10.49 -17.90 -8.16
N ALA A 111 -11.17 -17.63 -9.28
CA ALA A 111 -12.18 -16.58 -9.37
C ALA A 111 -13.37 -16.86 -8.45
N ASP A 112 -13.83 -18.11 -8.41
CA ASP A 112 -14.90 -18.55 -7.49
C ASP A 112 -14.50 -18.38 -6.02
N LEU A 113 -13.26 -18.75 -5.68
CA LEU A 113 -12.74 -18.55 -4.34
C LEU A 113 -12.68 -17.07 -3.97
N ASN A 114 -12.16 -16.23 -4.88
CA ASN A 114 -12.09 -14.78 -4.65
C ASN A 114 -13.47 -14.17 -4.45
N LYS A 115 -14.45 -14.53 -5.27
CA LYS A 115 -15.84 -14.09 -5.14
C LYS A 115 -16.44 -14.49 -3.78
N LYS A 116 -16.19 -15.72 -3.31
CA LYS A 116 -16.61 -16.18 -1.97
C LYS A 116 -15.92 -15.40 -0.86
N LEU A 117 -14.63 -15.11 -0.99
CA LEU A 117 -13.89 -14.31 -0.01
C LEU A 117 -14.47 -12.89 0.08
N HIS A 118 -14.68 -12.21 -1.06
CA HIS A 118 -15.25 -10.86 -1.09
C HIS A 118 -16.70 -10.77 -0.65
N SER A 119 -17.46 -11.86 -0.69
CA SER A 119 -18.81 -11.92 -0.09
C SER A 119 -18.78 -11.91 1.45
N SER A 120 -17.62 -12.18 2.06
CA SER A 120 -17.45 -12.19 3.51
C SER A 120 -17.06 -10.80 4.03
N LYS A 121 -17.89 -10.24 4.92
CA LYS A 121 -17.56 -8.98 5.61
C LYS A 121 -16.24 -9.06 6.39
N ALA A 122 -15.95 -10.22 6.99
CA ALA A 122 -14.71 -10.42 7.74
C ALA A 122 -13.47 -10.31 6.85
N TYR A 123 -13.51 -10.88 5.64
CA TYR A 123 -12.44 -10.79 4.67
C TYR A 123 -12.24 -9.34 4.20
N ASN A 124 -13.30 -8.62 3.88
CA ASN A 124 -13.21 -7.23 3.42
C ASN A 124 -12.64 -6.30 4.50
N ILE A 125 -13.03 -6.49 5.77
CA ILE A 125 -12.45 -5.77 6.91
C ILE A 125 -10.95 -6.11 7.04
N PHE A 126 -10.59 -7.38 6.95
CA PHE A 126 -9.20 -7.83 7.03
C PHE A 126 -8.36 -7.22 5.91
N GLN A 127 -8.80 -7.29 4.65
CA GLN A 127 -8.12 -6.73 3.49
C GLN A 127 -7.90 -5.22 3.64
N THR A 128 -8.95 -4.48 4.04
CA THR A 128 -8.86 -3.03 4.26
C THR A 128 -7.89 -2.70 5.39
N SER A 129 -7.93 -3.47 6.49
CA SER A 129 -7.05 -3.27 7.64
C SER A 129 -5.57 -3.53 7.28
N VAL A 130 -5.29 -4.59 6.54
CA VAL A 130 -3.93 -4.91 6.05
C VAL A 130 -3.42 -3.82 5.11
N SER A 131 -4.26 -3.34 4.20
CA SER A 131 -3.89 -2.26 3.26
C SER A 131 -3.63 -0.94 4.01
N ALA A 132 -4.47 -0.58 4.97
CA ALA A 132 -4.27 0.58 5.81
C ALA A 132 -2.97 0.49 6.62
N LEU A 133 -2.69 -0.67 7.21
CA LEU A 133 -1.45 -0.94 7.94
C LEU A 133 -0.22 -0.85 7.03
N ALA A 134 -0.29 -1.38 5.81
CA ALA A 134 0.80 -1.31 4.84
C ALA A 134 1.14 0.14 4.46
N VAL A 135 0.13 0.98 4.22
CA VAL A 135 0.32 2.40 3.89
C VAL A 135 0.86 3.18 5.08
N PHE A 136 0.31 2.97 6.27
CA PHE A 136 0.74 3.65 7.49
C PHE A 136 2.19 3.31 7.86
N THR A 137 2.52 2.02 7.93
CA THR A 137 3.87 1.56 8.25
C THR A 137 4.85 1.86 7.11
N GLY A 138 4.40 1.83 5.86
CA GLY A 138 5.16 2.30 4.70
C GLY A 138 5.54 3.77 4.85
N GLY A 139 4.59 4.65 5.20
CA GLY A 139 4.85 6.05 5.51
C GLY A 139 5.87 6.24 6.62
N MET A 140 5.76 5.47 7.70
CA MET A 140 6.75 5.50 8.79
C MET A 140 8.15 5.13 8.31
N THR A 141 8.28 4.05 7.53
CA THR A 141 9.60 3.55 7.08
C THR A 141 10.31 4.50 6.13
N THR A 142 9.58 5.32 5.35
CA THR A 142 10.19 6.30 4.43
C THR A 142 10.85 7.48 5.14
N THR A 143 10.47 7.77 6.36
CA THR A 143 10.95 8.94 7.12
C THR A 143 11.77 8.58 8.34
N MET A 144 11.91 7.28 8.65
CA MET A 144 12.80 6.83 9.73
C MET A 144 14.24 7.28 9.47
N LYS A 145 14.90 7.73 10.50
CA LYS A 145 16.34 8.05 10.44
C LYS A 145 17.14 6.76 10.33
N CYS A 146 17.52 6.42 9.10
CA CYS A 146 18.36 5.27 8.79
C CYS A 146 19.66 5.74 8.17
N PHE A 147 20.75 5.39 8.80
CA PHE A 147 22.05 5.44 8.16
C PHE A 147 22.36 4.06 7.56
N VAL A 148 22.97 4.05 6.39
CA VAL A 148 23.43 2.81 5.76
C VAL A 148 24.67 2.34 6.50
N ALA A 149 24.84 1.01 6.66
CA ALA A 149 26.08 0.45 7.21
C ALA A 149 27.28 0.96 6.39
N GLY A 150 28.35 1.34 7.08
CA GLY A 150 29.52 1.96 6.46
C GLY A 150 29.43 3.49 6.30
N THR A 151 28.32 4.14 6.69
CA THR A 151 28.25 5.62 6.73
C THR A 151 29.32 6.15 7.66
N LEU A 152 30.17 7.02 7.12
CA LEU A 152 31.25 7.62 7.90
C LEU A 152 30.72 8.79 8.72
N VAL A 153 31.01 8.79 10.01
CA VAL A 153 30.68 9.85 10.96
C VAL A 153 31.99 10.55 11.35
N LEU A 154 31.98 11.88 11.27
CA LEU A 154 33.11 12.68 11.65
C LEU A 154 33.17 12.81 13.17
N LYS A 155 34.22 12.26 13.76
CA LYS A 155 34.61 12.42 15.18
C LYS A 155 35.72 13.45 15.31
N ILE A 156 36.01 13.86 16.54
CA ILE A 156 37.15 14.72 16.85
C ILE A 156 38.47 14.06 16.39
N ASP A 157 38.55 12.73 16.46
CA ASP A 157 39.76 11.94 16.15
C ASP A 157 39.76 11.40 14.71
N GLY A 158 38.83 11.82 13.85
CA GLY A 158 38.74 11.37 12.47
C GLY A 158 37.39 10.69 12.10
N LEU A 159 37.35 10.06 10.93
CA LEU A 159 36.15 9.38 10.42
C LEU A 159 36.05 7.98 11.00
N LYS A 160 34.85 7.64 11.52
CA LYS A 160 34.52 6.30 12.02
C LYS A 160 33.21 5.85 11.39
N LYS A 161 33.07 4.56 11.08
CA LYS A 161 31.82 4.02 10.58
C LYS A 161 30.74 4.09 11.66
N ILE A 162 29.49 4.34 11.25
CA ILE A 162 28.39 4.56 12.19
C ILE A 162 28.11 3.32 13.06
N GLU A 163 28.33 2.13 12.52
CA GLU A 163 28.17 0.88 13.25
C GLU A 163 29.23 0.66 14.34
N ASP A 164 30.37 1.34 14.22
CA ASP A 164 31.51 1.25 15.14
C ASP A 164 31.47 2.35 16.22
N ILE A 165 30.51 3.27 16.16
CA ILE A 165 30.35 4.35 17.14
C ILE A 165 29.89 3.79 18.48
N GLU A 166 30.61 4.11 19.53
CA GLU A 166 30.33 3.67 20.90
C GLU A 166 29.81 4.80 21.78
N VAL A 167 29.19 4.41 22.90
CA VAL A 167 28.71 5.39 23.90
C VAL A 167 29.93 6.10 24.51
N GLY A 168 29.96 7.42 24.38
CA GLY A 168 31.09 8.27 24.80
C GLY A 168 31.92 8.85 23.64
N ASP A 169 31.72 8.36 22.42
CA ASP A 169 32.31 8.94 21.22
C ASP A 169 31.76 10.37 20.99
N ARG A 170 32.65 11.33 20.79
CA ARG A 170 32.28 12.71 20.43
C ARG A 170 32.20 12.83 18.91
N VAL A 171 30.99 13.09 18.40
CA VAL A 171 30.73 13.32 16.98
C VAL A 171 30.55 14.81 16.72
N LEU A 172 31.03 15.29 15.57
CA LEU A 172 30.79 16.65 15.12
C LEU A 172 29.39 16.70 14.44
N ALA A 173 28.52 17.53 14.96
CA ALA A 173 27.23 17.85 14.34
C ALA A 173 27.30 19.25 13.74
N ALA A 174 26.71 19.44 12.56
CA ALA A 174 26.44 20.76 12.02
C ALA A 174 25.15 21.30 12.68
N ASP A 175 25.19 22.58 13.09
CA ASP A 175 24.01 23.30 13.57
C ASP A 175 23.06 23.62 12.42
#